data_8c16b79fc81304d1ad5b04177cc264f3
#
_entry.id   8c16b79fc81304d1ad5b04177cc264f3
#
_cell.length_a   1.000
_cell.length_b   1.000
_cell.length_c   1.000
_cell.angle_alpha   90.00
_cell.angle_beta   90.00
_cell.angle_gamma   90.00
#
_symmetry.space_group_name_H-M   'P 1'
#
loop_
_entity.id
_entity.type
_entity.pdbx_description
1 polymer ?
#
loop_
_entity_poly.entity_id
_entity_poly.type
_entity_poly.pdbx_seq_one_letter_code
_entity_poly.pdbx_strand_id
1 'polypeptide(L)'
;MKLNKHVSSSRRKSRKRHFQAPSHIRRKIMSAPLSKELKQKYNVRSMPIRKDDEVQVVRGHYKGNQVGKVVQVYRKKYVVYIERIQREKANGTNVYVGVHPSKCVVVKLKMDKDRKKILDRRAKGRLAALNKDKGKYTEETAAATAMETTS
;
A
#
# COMPACT_ATOMS: atom_id res chain seq x y z
N MET A 1 11.49 10.22 -16.44
CA MET A 1 11.51 9.20 -17.51
C MET A 1 10.69 7.99 -17.05
N LYS A 2 9.83 7.41 -17.89
CA LYS A 2 9.07 6.20 -17.55
C LYS A 2 9.76 4.97 -18.13
N LEU A 3 9.93 3.93 -17.31
CA LEU A 3 10.50 2.66 -17.72
C LEU A 3 9.43 1.66 -18.21
N ASN A 4 8.21 1.77 -17.70
CA ASN A 4 7.11 0.88 -18.06
C ASN A 4 6.31 1.44 -19.26
N LYS A 5 6.29 0.70 -20.36
CA LYS A 5 5.56 1.06 -21.61
C LYS A 5 4.04 1.18 -21.43
N HIS A 6 3.47 0.45 -20.46
CA HIS A 6 2.02 0.44 -20.20
C HIS A 6 1.52 1.58 -19.32
N VAL A 7 2.44 2.39 -18.76
CA VAL A 7 2.09 3.54 -17.91
C VAL A 7 2.16 4.82 -18.72
N SER A 8 1.10 5.64 -18.66
CA SER A 8 1.06 6.95 -19.31
C SER A 8 1.94 7.95 -18.57
N SER A 9 2.71 8.76 -19.32
CA SER A 9 3.45 9.92 -18.79
C SER A 9 2.63 11.21 -18.82
N SER A 10 1.43 11.20 -19.40
CA SER A 10 0.55 12.36 -19.49
C SER A 10 -0.05 12.69 -18.13
N ARG A 11 0.21 13.90 -17.61
CA ARG A 11 -0.38 14.42 -16.38
C ARG A 11 -1.91 14.41 -16.43
N ARG A 12 -2.50 14.86 -17.54
CA ARG A 12 -3.96 14.90 -17.74
C ARG A 12 -4.59 13.52 -17.59
N LYS A 13 -4.04 12.50 -18.26
CA LYS A 13 -4.54 11.12 -18.18
C LYS A 13 -4.39 10.53 -16.77
N SER A 14 -3.28 10.78 -16.10
CA SER A 14 -3.03 10.30 -14.74
C SER A 14 -4.01 10.93 -13.73
N ARG A 15 -4.24 12.24 -13.83
CA ARG A 15 -5.23 12.94 -13.00
C ARG A 15 -6.65 12.46 -13.26
N LYS A 16 -7.05 12.33 -14.52
CA LYS A 16 -8.36 11.80 -14.90
C LYS A 16 -8.58 10.40 -14.32
N ARG A 17 -7.61 9.51 -14.46
CA ARG A 17 -7.65 8.15 -13.89
C ARG A 17 -7.83 8.15 -12.38
N HIS A 18 -7.16 9.04 -11.67
CA HIS A 18 -7.26 9.16 -10.21
C HIS A 18 -8.63 9.68 -9.78
N PHE A 19 -9.06 10.83 -10.30
CA PHE A 19 -10.28 11.49 -9.83
C PHE A 19 -11.58 10.87 -10.33
N GLN A 20 -11.56 10.20 -11.48
CA GLN A 20 -12.71 9.48 -12.05
C GLN A 20 -12.69 7.97 -11.78
N ALA A 21 -11.79 7.50 -10.93
CA ALA A 21 -11.69 6.08 -10.60
C ALA A 21 -12.98 5.58 -9.92
N PRO A 22 -13.55 4.44 -10.37
CA PRO A 22 -14.67 3.80 -9.70
C PRO A 22 -14.25 3.24 -8.33
N SER A 23 -15.22 2.95 -7.46
CA SER A 23 -14.98 2.58 -6.06
C SER A 23 -14.04 1.39 -5.88
N HIS A 24 -14.13 0.36 -6.72
CA HIS A 24 -13.26 -0.82 -6.65
C HIS A 24 -11.79 -0.50 -6.98
N ILE A 25 -11.54 0.49 -7.86
CA ILE A 25 -10.19 0.98 -8.16
C ILE A 25 -9.68 1.88 -7.03
N ARG A 26 -10.56 2.73 -6.48
CA ARG A 26 -10.22 3.58 -5.31
C ARG A 26 -9.79 2.73 -4.10
N ARG A 27 -10.39 1.57 -3.90
CA ARG A 27 -9.96 0.62 -2.88
C ARG A 27 -8.47 0.25 -3.02
N LYS A 28 -8.00 0.02 -4.24
CA LYS A 28 -6.58 -0.31 -4.52
C LYS A 28 -5.67 0.89 -4.35
N ILE A 29 -6.12 2.08 -4.76
CA ILE A 29 -5.37 3.34 -4.60
C ILE A 29 -5.21 3.65 -3.10
N MET A 30 -6.25 3.39 -2.30
CA MET A 30 -6.27 3.60 -0.85
C MET A 30 -5.60 2.45 -0.08
N SER A 31 -4.37 2.14 -0.44
CA SER A 31 -3.54 1.15 0.26
C SER A 31 -2.62 1.85 1.25
N ALA A 32 -2.39 1.20 2.39
CA ALA A 32 -1.45 1.65 3.41
C ALA A 32 -0.29 0.65 3.55
N PRO A 33 0.93 1.10 3.86
CA PRO A 33 2.05 0.22 4.16
C PRO A 33 1.79 -0.55 5.45
N LEU A 34 2.32 -1.76 5.52
CA LEU A 34 2.31 -2.58 6.73
C LEU A 34 3.48 -2.19 7.65
N SER A 35 3.36 -2.46 8.95
CA SER A 35 4.46 -2.35 9.90
C SER A 35 5.63 -3.27 9.51
N LYS A 36 6.81 -3.03 10.08
CA LYS A 36 7.99 -3.87 9.83
C LYS A 36 7.71 -5.34 10.15
N GLU A 37 7.08 -5.59 11.29
CA GLU A 37 6.71 -6.92 11.76
C GLU A 37 5.74 -7.62 10.79
N LEU A 38 4.68 -6.95 10.35
CA LEU A 38 3.72 -7.50 9.40
C LEU A 38 4.33 -7.72 8.00
N LYS A 39 5.26 -6.86 7.57
CA LYS A 39 6.01 -7.07 6.33
C LYS A 39 6.86 -8.34 6.37
N GLN A 40 7.51 -8.59 7.48
CA GLN A 40 8.30 -9.82 7.68
C GLN A 40 7.41 -11.05 7.74
N LYS A 41 6.33 -10.97 8.54
CA LYS A 41 5.38 -12.08 8.73
C LYS A 41 4.69 -12.51 7.44
N TYR A 42 4.21 -11.57 6.65
CA TYR A 42 3.40 -11.86 5.45
C TYR A 42 4.17 -11.73 4.13
N ASN A 43 5.40 -11.27 4.17
CA ASN A 43 6.20 -10.96 2.96
C ASN A 43 5.45 -10.05 1.96
N VAL A 44 4.65 -9.11 2.47
CA VAL A 44 3.85 -8.14 1.70
C VAL A 44 4.16 -6.73 2.18
N ARG A 45 4.31 -5.76 1.25
CA ARG A 45 4.65 -4.38 1.58
C ARG A 45 3.46 -3.55 2.03
N SER A 46 2.34 -3.65 1.33
CA SER A 46 1.15 -2.82 1.56
C SER A 46 -0.14 -3.59 1.29
N MET A 47 -1.22 -3.14 1.92
CA MET A 47 -2.55 -3.71 1.75
C MET A 47 -3.58 -2.61 1.60
N PRO A 48 -4.68 -2.84 0.83
CA PRO A 48 -5.83 -1.95 0.87
C PRO A 48 -6.36 -1.85 2.30
N ILE A 49 -6.54 -0.61 2.76
CA ILE A 49 -7.05 -0.36 4.11
C ILE A 49 -8.52 -0.75 4.21
N ARG A 50 -8.90 -1.29 5.35
CA ARG A 50 -10.27 -1.71 5.65
C ARG A 50 -10.72 -1.15 7.00
N LYS A 51 -12.03 -1.00 7.17
CA LYS A 51 -12.62 -0.78 8.49
C LYS A 51 -12.16 -1.86 9.47
N ASP A 52 -11.95 -1.48 10.71
CA ASP A 52 -11.45 -2.30 11.81
C ASP A 52 -9.97 -2.70 11.75
N ASP A 53 -9.19 -2.21 10.79
CA ASP A 53 -7.74 -2.30 10.84
C ASP A 53 -7.19 -1.35 11.92
N GLU A 54 -6.14 -1.75 12.63
CA GLU A 54 -5.45 -0.87 13.56
C GLU A 54 -4.28 -0.20 12.85
N VAL A 55 -4.25 1.11 12.89
CA VAL A 55 -3.28 1.94 12.16
C VAL A 55 -2.65 3.00 13.04
N GLN A 56 -1.45 3.40 12.69
CA GLN A 56 -0.74 4.52 13.29
C GLN A 56 -0.47 5.60 12.24
N VAL A 57 -0.75 6.85 12.56
CA VAL A 57 -0.46 7.98 11.68
C VAL A 57 1.01 8.36 11.81
N VAL A 58 1.71 8.44 10.67
CA VAL A 58 3.15 8.71 10.61
C VAL A 58 3.53 10.05 9.98
N ARG A 59 2.55 10.79 9.48
CA ARG A 59 2.74 12.13 8.89
C ARG A 59 1.62 13.08 9.29
N GLY A 60 1.93 14.37 9.34
CA GLY A 60 0.99 15.44 9.64
C GLY A 60 0.91 15.79 11.13
N HIS A 61 -0.09 16.59 11.49
CA HIS A 61 -0.29 17.09 12.87
C HIS A 61 -0.49 15.95 13.88
N TYR A 62 -1.18 14.89 13.48
CA TYR A 62 -1.48 13.73 14.34
C TYR A 62 -0.40 12.64 14.29
N LYS A 63 0.77 12.97 13.77
CA LYS A 63 1.92 12.07 13.74
C LYS A 63 2.31 11.60 15.14
N GLY A 64 2.57 10.30 15.29
CA GLY A 64 3.03 9.72 16.54
C GLY A 64 1.94 9.47 17.58
N ASN A 65 0.67 9.78 17.28
CA ASN A 65 -0.43 9.41 18.15
C ASN A 65 -0.52 7.89 18.31
N GLN A 66 -1.18 7.47 19.38
CA GLN A 66 -1.42 6.06 19.64
C GLN A 66 -2.09 5.36 18.45
N VAL A 67 -1.91 4.05 18.37
CA VAL A 67 -2.60 3.20 17.40
C VAL A 67 -4.11 3.37 17.56
N GLY A 68 -4.78 3.70 16.47
CA GLY A 68 -6.23 3.85 16.40
C GLY A 68 -6.86 2.88 15.42
N LYS A 69 -8.10 2.52 15.68
CA LYS A 69 -8.89 1.66 14.81
C LYS A 69 -9.52 2.48 13.68
N VAL A 70 -9.52 1.93 12.46
CA VAL A 70 -10.20 2.57 11.33
C VAL A 70 -11.70 2.43 11.51
N VAL A 71 -12.38 3.56 11.66
CA VAL A 71 -13.84 3.63 11.83
C VAL A 71 -14.55 3.56 10.49
N GLN A 72 -14.04 4.32 9.51
CA GLN A 72 -14.64 4.39 8.18
C GLN A 72 -13.57 4.61 7.10
N VAL A 73 -13.78 3.98 5.95
CA VAL A 73 -13.00 4.22 4.73
C VAL A 73 -13.87 5.02 3.76
N TYR A 74 -13.58 6.31 3.61
CA TYR A 74 -14.37 7.21 2.77
C TYR A 74 -13.77 7.32 1.36
N ARG A 75 -14.10 6.37 0.49
CA ARG A 75 -13.50 6.26 -0.86
C ARG A 75 -13.76 7.46 -1.75
N LYS A 76 -14.91 8.11 -1.62
CA LYS A 76 -15.26 9.31 -2.40
C LYS A 76 -14.28 10.46 -2.16
N LYS A 77 -13.77 10.62 -0.94
CA LYS A 77 -12.81 11.64 -0.52
C LYS A 77 -11.37 11.15 -0.46
N TYR A 78 -11.10 9.88 -0.72
CA TYR A 78 -9.78 9.26 -0.54
C TYR A 78 -9.19 9.41 0.86
N VAL A 79 -10.01 9.37 1.88
CA VAL A 79 -9.58 9.48 3.29
C VAL A 79 -10.12 8.35 4.13
N VAL A 80 -9.47 8.10 5.25
CA VAL A 80 -9.92 7.21 6.31
C VAL A 80 -10.15 8.00 7.59
N TYR A 81 -11.16 7.62 8.34
CA TYR A 81 -11.41 8.12 9.68
C TYR A 81 -10.90 7.11 10.70
N ILE A 82 -10.10 7.61 11.62
CA ILE A 82 -9.42 6.81 12.64
C ILE A 82 -9.98 7.24 14.00
N GLU A 83 -10.19 6.27 14.86
CA GLU A 83 -10.62 6.48 16.23
C GLU A 83 -9.68 7.48 16.94
N ARG A 84 -10.24 8.38 17.73
CA ARG A 84 -9.51 9.42 18.49
C ARG A 84 -8.81 10.51 17.65
N ILE A 85 -8.87 10.46 16.35
CA ILE A 85 -8.39 11.54 15.49
C ILE A 85 -9.57 12.42 15.09
N GLN A 86 -9.84 13.39 15.94
CA GLN A 86 -10.98 14.28 15.85
C GLN A 86 -10.56 15.74 16.02
N ARG A 87 -11.38 16.63 15.53
CA ARG A 87 -11.24 18.07 15.70
C ARG A 87 -12.55 18.63 16.25
N GLU A 88 -12.44 19.51 17.21
CA GLU A 88 -13.56 20.26 17.74
C GLU A 88 -13.97 21.38 16.79
N LYS A 89 -15.26 21.48 16.50
CA LYS A 89 -15.86 22.62 15.79
C LYS A 89 -16.06 23.80 16.71
N ALA A 90 -16.33 24.99 16.13
CA ALA A 90 -16.65 26.20 16.90
C ALA A 90 -17.85 26.03 17.84
N ASN A 91 -18.80 25.14 17.52
CA ASN A 91 -19.97 24.81 18.36
C ASN A 91 -19.70 23.75 19.44
N GLY A 92 -18.47 23.28 19.60
CA GLY A 92 -18.09 22.28 20.60
C GLY A 92 -18.27 20.81 20.17
N THR A 93 -18.82 20.54 19.00
CA THR A 93 -18.95 19.15 18.50
C THR A 93 -17.66 18.63 17.91
N ASN A 94 -17.35 17.37 18.20
CA ASN A 94 -16.18 16.68 17.61
C ASN A 94 -16.51 16.06 16.26
N VAL A 95 -15.63 16.25 15.29
CA VAL A 95 -15.72 15.64 13.96
C VAL A 95 -14.45 14.90 13.62
N TYR A 96 -14.57 13.80 12.90
CA TYR A 96 -13.40 13.05 12.44
C TYR A 96 -12.60 13.85 11.42
N VAL A 97 -11.28 13.76 11.55
CA VAL A 97 -10.33 14.31 10.58
C VAL A 97 -9.93 13.22 9.60
N GLY A 98 -10.10 13.51 8.31
CA GLY A 98 -9.72 12.58 7.24
C GLY A 98 -8.21 12.49 7.06
N VAL A 99 -7.67 11.28 7.11
CA VAL A 99 -6.25 11.01 6.87
C VAL A 99 -6.10 10.16 5.61
N HIS A 100 -5.13 10.53 4.75
CA HIS A 100 -4.86 9.72 3.56
C HIS A 100 -4.19 8.39 3.96
N PRO A 101 -4.59 7.25 3.39
CA PRO A 101 -4.04 5.94 3.76
C PRO A 101 -2.52 5.82 3.63
N SER A 102 -1.90 6.54 2.69
CA SER A 102 -0.42 6.57 2.53
C SER A 102 0.31 7.19 3.71
N LYS A 103 -0.38 7.94 4.56
CA LYS A 103 0.16 8.59 5.77
C LYS A 103 -0.04 7.74 7.03
N CYS A 104 -0.60 6.56 6.87
CA CYS A 104 -0.84 5.59 7.93
C CYS A 104 0.04 4.35 7.72
N VAL A 105 0.38 3.69 8.81
CA VAL A 105 1.02 2.36 8.83
C VAL A 105 0.07 1.40 9.52
N VAL A 106 -0.21 0.27 8.88
CA VAL A 106 -1.06 -0.77 9.47
C VAL A 106 -0.26 -1.58 10.47
N VAL A 107 -0.71 -1.60 11.72
CA VAL A 107 -0.10 -2.35 12.83
C VAL A 107 -0.79 -3.69 13.00
N LYS A 108 -2.12 -3.76 12.79
CA LYS A 108 -2.87 -5.00 12.86
C LYS A 108 -3.94 -5.03 11.78
N LEU A 109 -4.04 -6.14 11.09
CA LEU A 109 -5.03 -6.36 10.04
C LEU A 109 -6.27 -7.05 10.62
N LYS A 110 -7.46 -6.52 10.30
CA LYS A 110 -8.70 -7.29 10.44
C LYS A 110 -8.64 -8.44 9.43
N MET A 111 -8.39 -9.65 9.89
CA MET A 111 -8.21 -10.79 9.00
C MET A 111 -9.55 -11.43 8.64
N ASP A 112 -9.72 -11.72 7.36
CA ASP A 112 -10.79 -12.55 6.82
C ASP A 112 -10.22 -13.56 5.80
N LYS A 113 -11.05 -14.48 5.32
CA LYS A 113 -10.64 -15.52 4.36
C LYS A 113 -10.06 -14.95 3.08
N ASP A 114 -10.65 -13.89 2.55
CA ASP A 114 -10.23 -13.28 1.28
C ASP A 114 -8.93 -12.51 1.43
N ARG A 115 -8.77 -11.75 2.52
CA ARG A 115 -7.52 -11.05 2.81
C ARG A 115 -6.35 -12.01 3.01
N LYS A 116 -6.57 -13.15 3.65
CA LYS A 116 -5.57 -14.21 3.77
C LYS A 116 -5.15 -14.74 2.40
N LYS A 117 -6.10 -15.06 1.52
CA LYS A 117 -5.82 -15.46 0.14
C LYS A 117 -5.04 -14.40 -0.64
N ILE A 118 -5.36 -13.11 -0.46
CA ILE A 118 -4.65 -12.00 -1.11
C ILE A 118 -3.21 -11.92 -0.61
N LEU A 119 -2.98 -12.05 0.69
CA LEU A 119 -1.64 -12.05 1.29
C LEU A 119 -0.79 -13.22 0.75
N ASP A 120 -1.33 -14.42 0.75
CA ASP A 120 -0.65 -15.62 0.24
C ASP A 120 -0.27 -15.47 -1.24
N ARG A 121 -1.19 -14.98 -2.07
CA ARG A 121 -0.94 -14.76 -3.50
C ARG A 121 0.15 -13.71 -3.74
N ARG A 122 0.14 -12.60 -3.00
CA ARG A 122 1.16 -11.55 -3.09
C ARG A 122 2.51 -12.01 -2.60
N ALA A 123 2.57 -12.77 -1.51
CA ALA A 123 3.80 -13.35 -0.98
C ALA A 123 4.44 -14.30 -2.00
N LYS A 124 3.67 -15.20 -2.60
CA LYS A 124 4.12 -16.10 -3.66
C LYS A 124 4.66 -15.34 -4.87
N GLY A 125 3.94 -14.32 -5.35
CA GLY A 125 4.37 -13.49 -6.47
C GLY A 125 5.68 -12.74 -6.19
N ARG A 126 5.88 -12.25 -4.96
CA ARG A 126 7.13 -11.60 -4.56
C ARG A 126 8.31 -12.56 -4.50
N LEU A 127 8.11 -13.74 -3.94
CA LEU A 127 9.15 -14.79 -3.91
C LEU A 127 9.53 -15.23 -5.32
N ALA A 128 8.55 -15.45 -6.19
CA ALA A 128 8.81 -15.82 -7.59
C ALA A 128 9.62 -14.74 -8.34
N ALA A 129 9.32 -13.45 -8.12
CA ALA A 129 10.09 -12.35 -8.70
C ALA A 129 11.52 -12.32 -8.20
N LEU A 130 11.75 -12.48 -6.89
CA LEU A 130 13.08 -12.50 -6.30
C LEU A 130 13.92 -13.68 -6.79
N ASN A 131 13.31 -14.86 -6.96
CA ASN A 131 14.00 -16.05 -7.48
C ASN A 131 14.34 -15.88 -8.97
N LYS A 132 13.49 -15.23 -9.75
CA LYS A 132 13.76 -14.94 -11.15
C LYS A 132 14.95 -13.99 -11.32
N ASP A 133 15.09 -13.00 -10.44
CA ASP A 133 16.22 -12.06 -10.49
C ASP A 133 17.52 -12.72 -10.03
N LYS A 134 17.48 -13.60 -9.04
CA LYS A 134 18.65 -14.40 -8.62
C LYS A 134 19.16 -15.35 -9.70
N GLY A 135 18.27 -15.93 -10.50
CA GLY A 135 18.65 -16.83 -11.60
C GLY A 135 19.31 -16.15 -12.81
N LYS A 136 19.25 -14.81 -12.90
CA LYS A 136 19.87 -14.07 -14.01
C LYS A 136 21.37 -13.82 -13.84
N TYR A 137 21.91 -13.97 -12.65
CA TYR A 137 23.30 -13.61 -12.30
C TYR A 137 24.00 -14.77 -11.57
N THR A 138 23.75 -16.01 -11.99
CA THR A 138 24.54 -17.17 -11.52
C THR A 138 25.89 -17.20 -12.23
N GLU A 139 26.92 -17.71 -11.56
CA GLU A 139 28.27 -17.84 -12.11
C GLU A 139 28.28 -18.57 -13.46
N GLU A 140 27.37 -19.53 -13.65
CA GLU A 140 27.21 -20.26 -14.92
C GLU A 140 26.75 -19.35 -16.09
N THR A 141 25.85 -18.37 -15.83
CA THR A 141 25.45 -17.41 -16.84
C THR A 141 26.54 -16.39 -17.15
N ALA A 142 27.35 -16.03 -16.17
CA ALA A 142 28.52 -15.17 -16.37
C ALA A 142 29.62 -15.87 -17.20
N ALA A 143 29.86 -17.14 -16.95
CA ALA A 143 30.80 -17.96 -17.71
C ALA A 143 30.34 -18.19 -19.17
N ALA A 144 29.08 -18.46 -19.40
CA ALA A 144 28.52 -18.62 -20.75
C ALA A 144 28.60 -17.32 -21.57
N THR A 145 28.35 -16.16 -20.96
CA THR A 145 28.45 -14.85 -21.64
C THR A 145 29.92 -14.51 -21.95
N ALA A 146 30.86 -14.90 -21.11
CA ALA A 146 32.28 -14.69 -21.35
C ALA A 146 32.83 -15.58 -22.50
N MET A 147 32.28 -16.78 -22.69
CA MET A 147 32.63 -17.65 -23.81
C MET A 147 32.10 -17.16 -25.16
N GLU A 148 30.89 -16.55 -25.20
CA GLU A 148 30.34 -15.96 -26.42
C GLU A 148 31.08 -14.70 -26.90
N THR A 149 31.74 -13.96 -26.01
CA THR A 149 32.50 -12.75 -26.36
C THR A 149 33.95 -13.03 -26.81
N THR A 150 34.44 -14.24 -26.69
CA THR A 150 35.79 -14.65 -27.12
C THR A 150 35.80 -15.47 -28.41
N SER A 151 34.67 -15.65 -29.07
CA SER A 151 34.51 -16.31 -30.34
C SER A 151 34.21 -15.29 -31.44
#